data_ad0193d4feff12a8a82e56f12dedcd5f
#
_entry.id   ad0193d4feff12a8a82e56f12dedcd5f
#
_cell.length_a   1.000
_cell.length_b   1.000
_cell.length_c   1.000
_cell.angle_alpha   90.00
_cell.angle_beta   90.00
_cell.angle_gamma   90.00
#
_symmetry.space_group_name_H-M   'P 1'
#
loop_
_entity.id
_entity.type
_entity.pdbx_description
1 polymer ?
#
loop_
_entity_poly.entity_id
_entity_poly.type
_entity_poly.pdbx_seq_one_letter_code
_entity_poly.pdbx_strand_id
1 'polypeptide(L)'
;LTVRLLTLLAVAAELGVIGYQTFYIGRIHNTVLDSFSVTAHRGGANMAPENTMSAMEYAAETMVDYAEIDVQETKDDVLVLLHDTSLKRTTGYQADIWDMTYQEVAQLDAGVRFANRFVGERIPTLDEVIEYSRGRMGLNIEVKDNGHNRNIVSKVVQCLEEHDFVDQCVLTSMNYSFLQQAKELNPDIRTGYIMTMTYGSVRDIDAADFFSVKYTYVTAAFVQEAHSCGKEVHAWTVNYPGDIQRMITYGVDGIITDDPALAHEVYLGEGNAQSSFGSLLRYVIK
;
A
#
# COMPACT_ATOMS: atom_id res chain seq x y z
N LEU A 1 18.03 46.58 -37.95
CA LEU A 1 16.79 45.75 -38.08
C LEU A 1 17.10 44.24 -37.92
N THR A 2 18.16 43.75 -38.56
CA THR A 2 18.56 42.31 -38.54
C THR A 2 18.93 41.78 -37.17
N VAL A 3 19.66 42.50 -36.32
CA VAL A 3 20.04 42.05 -34.98
C VAL A 3 18.80 41.85 -34.07
N ARG A 4 17.87 42.83 -34.10
CA ARG A 4 16.62 42.71 -33.31
C ARG A 4 15.75 41.54 -33.75
N LEU A 5 15.72 41.24 -35.05
CA LEU A 5 14.97 40.11 -35.60
C LEU A 5 15.58 38.77 -35.16
N LEU A 6 16.91 38.67 -35.19
CA LEU A 6 17.64 37.48 -34.74
C LEU A 6 17.45 37.22 -33.23
N THR A 7 17.47 38.29 -32.42
CA THR A 7 17.22 38.18 -30.97
C THR A 7 15.79 37.71 -30.69
N LEU A 8 14.78 38.22 -31.39
CA LEU A 8 13.39 37.80 -31.27
C LEU A 8 13.20 36.35 -31.67
N LEU A 9 13.86 35.88 -32.72
CA LEU A 9 13.80 34.47 -33.15
C LEU A 9 14.48 33.54 -32.15
N ALA A 10 15.61 33.95 -31.56
CA ALA A 10 16.28 33.17 -30.51
C ALA A 10 15.40 33.04 -29.26
N VAL A 11 14.80 34.14 -28.78
CA VAL A 11 13.88 34.13 -27.63
C VAL A 11 12.65 33.27 -27.93
N ALA A 12 12.09 33.35 -29.12
CA ALA A 12 10.94 32.50 -29.50
C ALA A 12 11.31 31.00 -29.54
N ALA A 13 12.52 30.65 -30.01
CA ALA A 13 13.01 29.28 -30.01
C ALA A 13 13.24 28.76 -28.58
N GLU A 14 13.83 29.57 -27.70
CA GLU A 14 14.00 29.19 -26.27
C GLU A 14 12.66 29.00 -25.55
N LEU A 15 11.70 29.89 -25.76
CA LEU A 15 10.35 29.75 -25.22
C LEU A 15 9.63 28.49 -25.76
N GLY A 16 9.85 28.15 -27.02
CA GLY A 16 9.34 26.94 -27.64
C GLY A 16 9.93 25.66 -27.00
N VAL A 17 11.25 25.64 -26.73
CA VAL A 17 11.95 24.55 -26.07
C VAL A 17 11.46 24.39 -24.61
N ILE A 18 11.36 25.51 -23.88
CA ILE A 18 10.86 25.51 -22.51
C ILE A 18 9.40 25.02 -22.48
N GLY A 19 8.56 25.51 -23.37
CA GLY A 19 7.15 25.04 -23.47
C GLY A 19 7.02 23.56 -23.77
N TYR A 20 7.85 23.04 -24.70
CA TYR A 20 7.89 21.61 -25.02
C TYR A 20 8.39 20.78 -23.85
N GLN A 21 9.47 21.19 -23.18
CA GLN A 21 9.99 20.49 -22.00
C GLN A 21 8.97 20.49 -20.86
N THR A 22 8.32 21.62 -20.60
CA THR A 22 7.29 21.71 -19.55
C THR A 22 6.08 20.82 -19.86
N PHE A 23 5.64 20.80 -21.13
CA PHE A 23 4.55 19.94 -21.58
C PHE A 23 4.92 18.44 -21.47
N TYR A 24 6.14 18.08 -21.90
CA TYR A 24 6.61 16.69 -21.89
C TYR A 24 6.84 16.19 -20.47
N ILE A 25 7.46 17.00 -19.60
CA ILE A 25 7.65 16.70 -18.16
C ILE A 25 6.28 16.61 -17.48
N GLY A 26 5.37 17.54 -17.74
CA GLY A 26 4.01 17.48 -17.17
C GLY A 26 3.23 16.26 -17.61
N ARG A 27 3.43 15.79 -18.86
CA ARG A 27 2.76 14.58 -19.34
C ARG A 27 3.32 13.30 -18.72
N ILE A 28 4.66 13.21 -18.57
CA ILE A 28 5.31 12.10 -17.84
C ILE A 28 4.88 12.13 -16.38
N HIS A 29 4.89 13.27 -15.76
CA HIS A 29 4.51 13.46 -14.37
C HIS A 29 3.06 13.03 -14.11
N ASN A 30 2.10 13.49 -14.91
CA ASN A 30 0.71 13.06 -14.79
C ASN A 30 0.57 11.54 -14.99
N THR A 31 1.30 10.93 -15.92
CA THR A 31 1.23 9.47 -16.14
C THR A 31 1.80 8.68 -14.94
N VAL A 32 2.86 9.19 -14.31
CA VAL A 32 3.45 8.59 -13.09
C VAL A 32 2.54 8.81 -11.88
N LEU A 33 1.92 10.00 -11.77
CA LEU A 33 0.98 10.31 -10.69
C LEU A 33 -0.31 9.48 -10.80
N ASP A 34 -0.81 9.22 -12.00
CA ASP A 34 -2.00 8.39 -12.22
C ASP A 34 -1.79 6.91 -11.86
N SER A 35 -0.54 6.47 -11.66
CA SER A 35 -0.19 5.08 -11.35
C SER A 35 0.32 4.86 -9.91
N PHE A 36 0.60 5.93 -9.15
CA PHE A 36 1.14 5.80 -7.80
C PHE A 36 0.02 5.50 -6.79
N SER A 37 0.15 4.39 -6.06
CA SER A 37 -0.86 3.95 -5.10
C SER A 37 -0.51 4.31 -3.65
N VAL A 38 -1.53 4.68 -2.88
CA VAL A 38 -1.46 4.87 -1.43
C VAL A 38 -2.24 3.76 -0.73
N THR A 39 -1.53 2.98 0.07
CA THR A 39 -2.10 1.87 0.85
C THR A 39 -2.10 2.23 2.34
N ALA A 40 -3.25 2.13 3.00
CA ALA A 40 -3.38 2.34 4.43
C ALA A 40 -2.91 1.09 5.19
N HIS A 41 -1.75 1.15 5.85
CA HIS A 41 -1.18 0.06 6.65
C HIS A 41 -2.10 -0.29 7.82
N ARG A 42 -2.59 -1.53 7.87
CA ARG A 42 -3.58 -2.02 8.84
C ARG A 42 -4.84 -1.14 8.92
N GLY A 43 -5.19 -0.50 7.78
CA GLY A 43 -6.29 0.45 7.70
C GLY A 43 -5.98 1.88 8.14
N GLY A 44 -4.72 2.22 8.44
CA GLY A 44 -4.31 3.56 8.92
C GLY A 44 -4.06 3.61 10.42
N ALA A 45 -3.08 2.84 10.87
CA ALA A 45 -2.78 2.52 12.26
C ALA A 45 -2.41 3.72 13.17
N ASN A 46 -2.14 4.90 12.60
CA ASN A 46 -1.94 6.13 13.39
C ASN A 46 -3.25 6.79 13.82
N MET A 47 -4.37 6.53 13.13
CA MET A 47 -5.61 7.28 13.31
C MET A 47 -6.74 6.44 13.91
N ALA A 48 -6.70 5.12 13.69
CA ALA A 48 -7.67 4.16 14.21
C ALA A 48 -6.94 2.90 14.74
N PRO A 49 -7.59 2.07 15.58
CA PRO A 49 -6.99 0.81 16.03
C PRO A 49 -6.73 -0.10 14.83
N GLU A 50 -5.50 -0.56 14.70
CA GLU A 50 -5.07 -1.40 13.59
C GLU A 50 -5.95 -2.63 13.36
N ASN A 51 -6.17 -3.01 12.10
CA ASN A 51 -6.91 -4.22 11.73
C ASN A 51 -8.34 -4.30 12.33
N THR A 52 -9.04 -3.17 12.43
CA THR A 52 -10.42 -3.08 12.91
C THR A 52 -11.35 -2.45 11.87
N MET A 53 -12.67 -2.54 12.10
CA MET A 53 -13.62 -1.89 11.20
C MET A 53 -13.49 -0.36 11.23
N SER A 54 -13.20 0.24 12.37
CA SER A 54 -12.91 1.69 12.46
C SER A 54 -11.70 2.11 11.62
N ALA A 55 -10.68 1.24 11.50
CA ALA A 55 -9.54 1.49 10.61
C ALA A 55 -9.93 1.38 9.13
N MET A 56 -10.79 0.42 8.77
CA MET A 56 -11.33 0.31 7.41
C MET A 56 -12.20 1.52 7.03
N GLU A 57 -13.00 2.03 7.97
CA GLU A 57 -13.78 3.25 7.79
C GLU A 57 -12.87 4.45 7.52
N TYR A 58 -11.81 4.61 8.31
CA TYR A 58 -10.82 5.67 8.11
C TYR A 58 -10.10 5.54 6.75
N ALA A 59 -9.68 4.34 6.36
CA ALA A 59 -9.08 4.09 5.06
C ALA A 59 -10.00 4.52 3.91
N ALA A 60 -11.27 4.14 3.97
CA ALA A 60 -12.27 4.53 2.97
C ALA A 60 -12.52 6.05 2.93
N GLU A 61 -12.59 6.72 4.10
CA GLU A 61 -12.75 8.18 4.19
C GLU A 61 -11.56 8.94 3.60
N THR A 62 -10.35 8.39 3.70
CA THR A 62 -9.14 8.97 3.11
C THR A 62 -8.93 8.61 1.65
N MET A 63 -9.87 7.87 1.04
CA MET A 63 -9.86 7.51 -0.38
C MET A 63 -8.55 6.84 -0.83
N VAL A 64 -8.07 5.87 -0.04
CA VAL A 64 -6.90 5.07 -0.40
C VAL A 64 -7.21 4.12 -1.55
N ASP A 65 -6.18 3.73 -2.30
CA ASP A 65 -6.31 2.70 -3.32
C ASP A 65 -6.52 1.32 -2.68
N TYR A 66 -5.78 1.04 -1.60
CA TYR A 66 -5.87 -0.20 -0.84
C TYR A 66 -5.83 0.05 0.66
N ALA A 67 -6.58 -0.75 1.43
CA ALA A 67 -6.28 -0.98 2.84
C ALA A 67 -5.45 -2.26 2.95
N GLU A 68 -4.28 -2.18 3.59
CA GLU A 68 -3.51 -3.37 3.94
C GLU A 68 -4.05 -3.93 5.25
N ILE A 69 -4.18 -5.24 5.31
CA ILE A 69 -4.71 -6.00 6.44
C ILE A 69 -3.92 -7.30 6.66
N ASP A 70 -3.78 -7.68 7.93
CA ASP A 70 -3.08 -8.91 8.33
C ASP A 70 -4.10 -10.02 8.64
N VAL A 71 -4.04 -11.15 7.95
CA VAL A 71 -4.99 -12.25 8.13
C VAL A 71 -4.33 -13.43 8.84
N GLN A 72 -4.98 -13.89 9.90
CA GLN A 72 -4.67 -15.12 10.64
C GLN A 72 -5.93 -15.95 10.85
N GLU A 73 -5.78 -17.20 11.32
CA GLU A 73 -6.90 -18.07 11.62
C GLU A 73 -7.02 -18.39 13.11
N THR A 74 -8.24 -18.45 13.59
CA THR A 74 -8.59 -18.88 14.95
C THR A 74 -8.49 -20.39 15.10
N LYS A 75 -8.66 -20.90 16.34
CA LYS A 75 -8.69 -22.33 16.66
C LYS A 75 -9.75 -23.11 15.88
N ASP A 76 -10.87 -22.49 15.59
CA ASP A 76 -12.00 -23.04 14.85
C ASP A 76 -12.03 -22.61 13.38
N ASP A 77 -10.84 -22.26 12.84
CA ASP A 77 -10.60 -22.03 11.42
C ASP A 77 -11.25 -20.76 10.82
N VAL A 78 -11.69 -19.82 11.64
CA VAL A 78 -12.23 -18.54 11.17
C VAL A 78 -11.09 -17.58 10.83
N LEU A 79 -11.14 -16.95 9.65
CA LEU A 79 -10.17 -15.93 9.23
C LEU A 79 -10.48 -14.58 9.90
N VAL A 80 -9.51 -14.02 10.62
CA VAL A 80 -9.63 -12.77 11.38
C VAL A 80 -8.47 -11.84 11.10
N LEU A 81 -8.67 -10.55 11.35
CA LEU A 81 -7.64 -9.54 11.17
C LEU A 81 -6.80 -9.37 12.44
N LEU A 82 -5.54 -9.77 12.39
CA LEU A 82 -4.61 -9.63 13.51
C LEU A 82 -3.16 -9.68 13.04
N HIS A 83 -2.35 -8.67 13.40
CA HIS A 83 -0.93 -8.65 13.01
C HIS A 83 -0.08 -9.62 13.82
N ASP A 84 -0.09 -9.48 15.17
CA ASP A 84 0.70 -10.35 16.05
C ASP A 84 0.00 -11.71 16.23
N THR A 85 0.75 -12.74 16.52
CA THR A 85 0.15 -14.02 16.93
C THR A 85 -0.57 -13.91 18.27
N SER A 86 -0.09 -13.01 19.15
CA SER A 86 -0.66 -12.79 20.47
C SER A 86 -1.65 -11.61 20.47
N LEU A 87 -2.79 -11.83 21.10
CA LEU A 87 -3.86 -10.85 21.31
C LEU A 87 -3.49 -9.75 22.31
N LYS A 88 -2.36 -9.92 23.04
CA LYS A 88 -2.00 -9.07 24.19
C LYS A 88 -1.80 -7.60 23.84
N ARG A 89 -1.17 -7.28 22.72
CA ARG A 89 -0.82 -5.89 22.37
C ARG A 89 -2.06 -5.05 22.08
N THR A 90 -2.99 -5.56 21.32
CA THR A 90 -4.19 -4.83 20.89
C THR A 90 -5.33 -4.93 21.90
N THR A 91 -5.56 -6.10 22.51
CA THR A 91 -6.71 -6.31 23.41
C THR A 91 -6.36 -6.32 24.89
N GLY A 92 -5.10 -6.57 25.24
CA GLY A 92 -4.66 -6.81 26.62
C GLY A 92 -4.84 -8.25 27.09
N TYR A 93 -5.52 -9.10 26.32
CA TYR A 93 -5.76 -10.50 26.66
C TYR A 93 -4.54 -11.36 26.30
N GLN A 94 -4.07 -12.18 27.25
CA GLN A 94 -2.86 -12.98 27.06
C GLN A 94 -3.20 -14.38 26.55
N ALA A 95 -3.32 -14.51 25.25
CA ALA A 95 -3.46 -15.76 24.52
C ALA A 95 -2.93 -15.60 23.09
N ASP A 96 -2.62 -16.70 22.43
CA ASP A 96 -2.32 -16.74 21.02
C ASP A 96 -3.59 -17.07 20.22
N ILE A 97 -3.69 -16.55 18.99
CA ILE A 97 -4.91 -16.61 18.17
C ILE A 97 -5.35 -18.03 17.88
N TRP A 98 -4.43 -18.96 17.65
CA TRP A 98 -4.74 -20.38 17.38
C TRP A 98 -5.25 -21.16 18.58
N ASP A 99 -5.19 -20.60 19.80
CA ASP A 99 -5.69 -21.22 21.03
C ASP A 99 -7.15 -20.85 21.32
N MET A 100 -7.70 -19.84 20.62
CA MET A 100 -9.03 -19.28 20.86
C MET A 100 -9.97 -19.49 19.67
N THR A 101 -11.22 -19.80 19.97
CA THR A 101 -12.32 -19.79 18.99
C THR A 101 -12.71 -18.36 18.63
N TYR A 102 -13.32 -18.16 17.42
CA TYR A 102 -13.80 -16.84 17.04
C TYR A 102 -14.82 -16.28 18.04
N GLN A 103 -15.69 -17.12 18.60
CA GLN A 103 -16.64 -16.67 19.62
C GLN A 103 -15.95 -16.06 20.85
N GLU A 104 -14.80 -16.57 21.25
CA GLU A 104 -14.01 -16.02 22.35
C GLU A 104 -13.28 -14.73 21.93
N VAL A 105 -12.67 -14.72 20.73
CA VAL A 105 -11.95 -13.57 20.17
C VAL A 105 -12.90 -12.38 19.96
N ALA A 106 -14.14 -12.61 19.50
CA ALA A 106 -15.15 -11.57 19.27
C ALA A 106 -15.62 -10.84 20.54
N GLN A 107 -15.29 -11.37 21.74
CA GLN A 107 -15.58 -10.69 23.02
C GLN A 107 -14.46 -9.74 23.46
N LEU A 108 -13.32 -9.72 22.78
CA LEU A 108 -12.17 -8.92 23.15
C LEU A 108 -12.31 -7.50 22.53
N ASP A 109 -11.86 -6.51 23.28
CA ASP A 109 -11.86 -5.12 22.85
C ASP A 109 -10.50 -4.76 22.24
N ALA A 110 -10.45 -4.57 20.92
CA ALA A 110 -9.26 -4.20 20.17
C ALA A 110 -9.01 -2.68 20.12
N GLY A 111 -9.98 -1.87 20.58
CA GLY A 111 -9.89 -0.42 20.54
C GLY A 111 -9.48 0.23 21.86
N VAL A 112 -9.75 -0.42 22.99
CA VAL A 112 -9.53 0.15 24.34
C VAL A 112 -8.08 0.59 24.59
N ARG A 113 -7.12 -0.10 24.00
CA ARG A 113 -5.69 0.20 24.14
C ARG A 113 -5.19 1.28 23.19
N PHE A 114 -5.97 1.63 22.18
CA PHE A 114 -5.65 2.71 21.26
C PHE A 114 -6.16 4.06 21.81
N ALA A 115 -7.46 4.20 22.01
CA ALA A 115 -8.04 5.40 22.63
C ALA A 115 -9.47 5.13 23.13
N ASN A 116 -9.91 5.88 24.16
CA ASN A 116 -11.24 5.71 24.76
C ASN A 116 -12.42 5.80 23.77
N ARG A 117 -12.27 6.55 22.68
CA ARG A 117 -13.33 6.68 21.66
C ARG A 117 -13.58 5.39 20.87
N PHE A 118 -12.66 4.43 20.93
CA PHE A 118 -12.74 3.15 20.24
C PHE A 118 -13.03 1.96 21.17
N VAL A 119 -13.42 2.26 22.42
CA VAL A 119 -13.86 1.20 23.36
C VAL A 119 -15.04 0.43 22.78
N GLY A 120 -14.95 -0.89 22.76
CA GLY A 120 -15.94 -1.78 22.17
C GLY A 120 -15.64 -2.21 20.73
N GLU A 121 -14.53 -1.76 20.15
CA GLU A 121 -14.07 -2.20 18.84
C GLU A 121 -13.68 -3.69 18.87
N ARG A 122 -14.17 -4.48 17.92
CA ARG A 122 -13.89 -5.92 17.84
C ARG A 122 -12.78 -6.23 16.84
N ILE A 123 -12.20 -7.42 16.95
CA ILE A 123 -11.40 -8.03 15.89
C ILE A 123 -12.38 -8.54 14.82
N PRO A 124 -12.37 -7.99 13.58
CA PRO A 124 -13.29 -8.40 12.53
C PRO A 124 -12.84 -9.70 11.85
N THR A 125 -13.78 -10.35 11.18
CA THR A 125 -13.49 -11.42 10.23
C THR A 125 -13.06 -10.85 8.88
N LEU A 126 -12.40 -11.68 8.05
CA LEU A 126 -12.09 -11.32 6.67
C LEU A 126 -13.36 -11.08 5.86
N ASP A 127 -14.41 -11.88 6.07
CA ASP A 127 -15.72 -11.71 5.40
C ASP A 127 -16.32 -10.33 5.67
N GLU A 128 -16.34 -9.89 6.94
CA GLU A 128 -16.86 -8.56 7.33
C GLU A 128 -16.09 -7.42 6.61
N VAL A 129 -14.77 -7.56 6.49
CA VAL A 129 -13.92 -6.55 5.86
C VAL A 129 -14.08 -6.54 4.34
N ILE A 130 -14.17 -7.70 3.69
CA ILE A 130 -14.44 -7.80 2.25
C ILE A 130 -15.77 -7.12 1.90
N GLU A 131 -16.84 -7.44 2.64
CA GLU A 131 -18.15 -6.84 2.39
C GLU A 131 -18.13 -5.32 2.57
N TYR A 132 -17.43 -4.83 3.58
CA TYR A 132 -17.29 -3.39 3.77
C TYR A 132 -16.50 -2.72 2.63
N SER A 133 -15.41 -3.34 2.19
CA SER A 133 -14.47 -2.76 1.21
C SER A 133 -15.00 -2.78 -0.23
N ARG A 134 -15.99 -3.62 -0.52
CA ARG A 134 -16.57 -3.80 -1.84
C ARG A 134 -16.99 -2.48 -2.48
N GLY A 135 -16.35 -2.12 -3.60
CA GLY A 135 -16.60 -0.89 -4.36
C GLY A 135 -16.18 0.41 -3.65
N ARG A 136 -15.45 0.32 -2.53
CA ARG A 136 -14.89 1.49 -1.83
C ARG A 136 -13.38 1.58 -1.98
N MET A 137 -12.66 0.47 -1.80
CA MET A 137 -11.21 0.38 -1.89
C MET A 137 -10.78 -1.06 -2.14
N GLY A 138 -9.58 -1.27 -2.66
CA GLY A 138 -8.97 -2.59 -2.72
C GLY A 138 -8.47 -3.07 -1.35
N LEU A 139 -8.19 -4.36 -1.24
CA LEU A 139 -7.53 -4.94 -0.06
C LEU A 139 -6.15 -5.50 -0.44
N ASN A 140 -5.13 -5.12 0.33
CA ASN A 140 -3.82 -5.76 0.32
C ASN A 140 -3.78 -6.72 1.52
N ILE A 141 -3.98 -8.01 1.26
CA ILE A 141 -4.19 -9.04 2.27
C ILE A 141 -2.87 -9.74 2.57
N GLU A 142 -2.23 -9.40 3.69
CA GLU A 142 -1.07 -10.15 4.16
C GLU A 142 -1.51 -11.45 4.84
N VAL A 143 -1.18 -12.59 4.23
CA VAL A 143 -1.38 -13.91 4.84
C VAL A 143 -0.20 -14.23 5.75
N LYS A 144 -0.47 -14.24 7.07
CA LYS A 144 0.57 -14.47 8.07
C LYS A 144 0.94 -15.94 8.18
N ASP A 145 2.24 -16.23 8.12
CA ASP A 145 2.76 -17.55 8.51
C ASP A 145 3.16 -17.52 9.99
N ASN A 146 2.34 -18.15 10.81
CA ASN A 146 2.56 -18.26 12.27
C ASN A 146 3.01 -19.66 12.72
N GLY A 147 3.22 -20.59 11.77
CA GLY A 147 3.63 -21.97 12.03
C GLY A 147 2.51 -22.88 12.57
N HIS A 148 1.30 -22.35 12.81
CA HIS A 148 0.12 -23.10 13.29
C HIS A 148 -1.01 -23.13 12.25
N ASN A 149 -0.79 -22.52 11.09
CA ASN A 149 -1.78 -22.41 10.03
C ASN A 149 -2.20 -23.79 9.48
N ARG A 150 -3.51 -23.93 9.24
CA ARG A 150 -4.10 -25.13 8.64
C ARG A 150 -4.70 -24.79 7.28
N ASN A 151 -3.86 -24.74 6.24
CA ASN A 151 -4.26 -24.39 4.87
C ASN A 151 -4.83 -22.96 4.74
N ILE A 152 -4.27 -21.99 5.46
CA ILE A 152 -4.76 -20.62 5.50
C ILE A 152 -4.85 -19.99 4.08
N VAL A 153 -3.89 -20.26 3.21
CA VAL A 153 -3.91 -19.72 1.83
C VAL A 153 -5.15 -20.22 1.08
N SER A 154 -5.46 -21.51 1.15
CA SER A 154 -6.63 -22.08 0.49
C SER A 154 -7.94 -21.48 1.02
N LYS A 155 -8.02 -21.21 2.35
CA LYS A 155 -9.20 -20.58 2.96
C LYS A 155 -9.35 -19.12 2.51
N VAL A 156 -8.23 -18.37 2.46
CA VAL A 156 -8.27 -16.98 1.98
C VAL A 156 -8.68 -16.94 0.51
N VAL A 157 -8.10 -17.78 -0.35
CA VAL A 157 -8.47 -17.85 -1.77
C VAL A 157 -9.95 -18.21 -1.93
N GLN A 158 -10.43 -19.24 -1.22
CA GLN A 158 -11.84 -19.62 -1.24
C GLN A 158 -12.75 -18.48 -0.79
N CYS A 159 -12.42 -17.79 0.28
CA CYS A 159 -13.18 -16.64 0.78
C CYS A 159 -13.27 -15.52 -0.29
N LEU A 160 -12.16 -15.22 -0.98
CA LEU A 160 -12.13 -14.22 -2.05
C LEU A 160 -13.02 -14.61 -3.25
N GLU A 161 -13.03 -15.90 -3.62
CA GLU A 161 -13.85 -16.42 -4.69
C GLU A 161 -15.35 -16.44 -4.33
N GLU A 162 -15.70 -16.88 -3.10
CA GLU A 162 -17.08 -16.89 -2.61
C GLU A 162 -17.69 -15.48 -2.54
N HIS A 163 -16.86 -14.48 -2.29
CA HIS A 163 -17.26 -13.08 -2.25
C HIS A 163 -17.12 -12.36 -3.61
N ASP A 164 -16.66 -13.03 -4.69
CA ASP A 164 -16.39 -12.37 -5.97
C ASP A 164 -15.51 -11.10 -5.81
N PHE A 165 -14.40 -11.24 -5.06
CA PHE A 165 -13.55 -10.12 -4.65
C PHE A 165 -12.12 -10.20 -5.21
N VAL A 166 -11.80 -11.21 -6.03
CA VAL A 166 -10.45 -11.44 -6.60
C VAL A 166 -9.92 -10.22 -7.33
N ASP A 167 -10.74 -9.54 -8.12
CA ASP A 167 -10.34 -8.36 -8.90
C ASP A 167 -10.12 -7.08 -8.04
N GLN A 168 -10.54 -7.10 -6.77
CA GLN A 168 -10.41 -5.97 -5.84
C GLN A 168 -9.36 -6.22 -4.74
N CYS A 169 -8.54 -7.25 -4.87
CA CYS A 169 -7.52 -7.54 -3.87
C CYS A 169 -6.15 -7.87 -4.47
N VAL A 170 -5.15 -7.79 -3.62
CA VAL A 170 -3.83 -8.38 -3.82
C VAL A 170 -3.51 -9.22 -2.59
N LEU A 171 -2.86 -10.38 -2.77
CA LEU A 171 -2.44 -11.26 -1.69
C LEU A 171 -0.94 -11.10 -1.47
N THR A 172 -0.54 -10.79 -0.25
CA THR A 172 0.87 -10.62 0.12
C THR A 172 1.29 -11.58 1.21
N SER A 173 2.56 -11.94 1.26
CA SER A 173 3.16 -12.71 2.35
C SER A 173 4.68 -12.55 2.39
N MET A 174 5.26 -12.71 3.57
CA MET A 174 6.69 -12.93 3.75
C MET A 174 7.11 -14.37 3.41
N ASN A 175 6.15 -15.32 3.40
CA ASN A 175 6.40 -16.70 3.00
C ASN A 175 6.14 -16.87 1.50
N TYR A 176 7.21 -17.00 0.71
CA TYR A 176 7.12 -17.15 -0.74
C TYR A 176 6.28 -18.38 -1.18
N SER A 177 6.30 -19.48 -0.42
CA SER A 177 5.50 -20.65 -0.75
C SER A 177 3.99 -20.39 -0.67
N PHE A 178 3.55 -19.40 0.13
CA PHE A 178 2.15 -18.99 0.18
C PHE A 178 1.71 -18.30 -1.12
N LEU A 179 2.61 -17.52 -1.74
CA LEU A 179 2.35 -16.89 -3.03
C LEU A 179 2.28 -17.94 -4.14
N GLN A 180 3.19 -18.92 -4.14
CA GLN A 180 3.14 -20.03 -5.08
C GLN A 180 1.83 -20.81 -4.96
N GLN A 181 1.41 -21.14 -3.74
CA GLN A 181 0.15 -21.81 -3.48
C GLN A 181 -1.06 -20.97 -3.93
N ALA A 182 -1.06 -19.66 -3.70
CA ALA A 182 -2.13 -18.78 -4.15
C ALA A 182 -2.25 -18.79 -5.69
N LYS A 183 -1.12 -18.69 -6.41
CA LYS A 183 -1.09 -18.76 -7.88
C LYS A 183 -1.49 -20.13 -8.43
N GLU A 184 -1.20 -21.22 -7.72
CA GLU A 184 -1.63 -22.57 -8.10
C GLU A 184 -3.15 -22.74 -7.93
N LEU A 185 -3.75 -22.15 -6.89
CA LEU A 185 -5.18 -22.21 -6.63
C LEU A 185 -5.98 -21.32 -7.58
N ASN A 186 -5.53 -20.07 -7.75
CA ASN A 186 -6.15 -19.11 -8.62
C ASN A 186 -5.08 -18.17 -9.25
N PRO A 187 -4.71 -18.36 -10.53
CA PRO A 187 -3.67 -17.57 -11.19
C PRO A 187 -4.05 -16.10 -11.41
N ASP A 188 -5.34 -15.75 -11.33
CA ASP A 188 -5.82 -14.38 -11.51
C ASP A 188 -5.60 -13.51 -10.26
N ILE A 189 -5.39 -14.12 -9.09
CA ILE A 189 -5.05 -13.38 -7.87
C ILE A 189 -3.69 -12.72 -8.05
N ARG A 190 -3.65 -11.41 -7.91
CA ARG A 190 -2.42 -10.64 -7.92
C ARG A 190 -1.66 -10.81 -6.61
N THR A 191 -0.35 -11.10 -6.68
CA THR A 191 0.44 -11.47 -5.50
C THR A 191 1.64 -10.55 -5.31
N GLY A 192 2.00 -10.26 -4.05
CA GLY A 192 3.14 -9.46 -3.67
C GLY A 192 4.05 -10.14 -2.64
N TYR A 193 5.37 -10.14 -2.91
CA TYR A 193 6.34 -10.70 -1.98
C TYR A 193 6.83 -9.63 -1.00
N ILE A 194 6.58 -9.83 0.31
CA ILE A 194 7.02 -8.91 1.36
C ILE A 194 8.47 -9.19 1.70
N MET A 195 9.32 -8.16 1.58
CA MET A 195 10.76 -8.25 1.78
C MET A 195 11.23 -7.25 2.83
N THR A 196 11.94 -7.72 3.84
CA THR A 196 12.60 -6.83 4.83
C THR A 196 13.94 -6.32 4.33
N MET A 197 14.54 -6.98 3.33
CA MET A 197 15.81 -6.60 2.70
C MET A 197 15.78 -6.98 1.22
N THR A 198 16.46 -6.19 0.37
CA THR A 198 16.61 -6.49 -1.05
C THR A 198 17.85 -7.37 -1.25
N TYR A 199 17.67 -8.70 -1.20
CA TYR A 199 18.76 -9.66 -1.38
C TYR A 199 18.47 -10.61 -2.55
N GLY A 200 19.47 -10.84 -3.40
CA GLY A 200 19.38 -11.77 -4.52
C GLY A 200 18.76 -11.14 -5.78
N SER A 201 18.62 -11.96 -6.83
CA SER A 201 18.00 -11.57 -8.10
C SER A 201 16.48 -11.63 -7.95
N VAL A 202 15.80 -10.56 -8.37
CA VAL A 202 14.31 -10.50 -8.43
C VAL A 202 13.75 -11.25 -9.64
N ARG A 203 14.62 -11.71 -10.54
CA ARG A 203 14.24 -12.33 -11.82
C ARG A 203 13.63 -13.70 -11.67
N ASP A 204 14.00 -14.43 -10.62
CA ASP A 204 13.61 -15.82 -10.39
C ASP A 204 12.44 -15.95 -9.40
N ILE A 205 11.74 -14.83 -9.11
CA ILE A 205 10.61 -14.78 -8.17
C ILE A 205 9.30 -14.72 -8.98
N ASP A 206 8.96 -15.81 -9.66
CA ASP A 206 7.84 -15.84 -10.63
C ASP A 206 6.45 -15.71 -9.99
N ALA A 207 6.26 -16.22 -8.76
CA ALA A 207 4.99 -16.16 -8.07
C ALA A 207 4.71 -14.81 -7.39
N ALA A 208 5.43 -13.74 -7.73
CA ALA A 208 5.16 -12.39 -7.26
C ALA A 208 4.98 -11.44 -8.44
N ASP A 209 3.86 -10.74 -8.50
CA ASP A 209 3.58 -9.70 -9.49
C ASP A 209 4.22 -8.37 -9.08
N PHE A 210 4.44 -8.16 -7.78
CA PHE A 210 5.11 -6.99 -7.22
C PHE A 210 5.91 -7.33 -5.96
N PHE A 211 6.79 -6.41 -5.55
CA PHE A 211 7.56 -6.49 -4.32
C PHE A 211 7.07 -5.45 -3.31
N SER A 212 6.75 -5.89 -2.10
CA SER A 212 6.47 -5.03 -0.95
C SER A 212 7.72 -4.96 -0.07
N VAL A 213 8.47 -3.83 -0.15
CA VAL A 213 9.84 -3.73 0.39
C VAL A 213 9.90 -2.72 1.52
N LYS A 214 10.59 -3.06 2.62
CA LYS A 214 10.86 -2.11 3.69
C LYS A 214 11.61 -0.90 3.13
N TYR A 215 11.04 0.31 3.29
CA TYR A 215 11.48 1.54 2.63
C TYR A 215 12.97 1.88 2.85
N THR A 216 13.55 1.45 3.99
CA THR A 216 14.97 1.67 4.30
C THR A 216 15.92 0.88 3.39
N TYR A 217 15.42 -0.15 2.70
CA TYR A 217 16.19 -0.99 1.77
C TYR A 217 15.83 -0.72 0.30
N VAL A 218 14.85 0.13 0.04
CA VAL A 218 14.50 0.54 -1.32
C VAL A 218 15.59 1.46 -1.87
N THR A 219 16.03 1.18 -3.09
CA THR A 219 16.96 2.02 -3.87
C THR A 219 16.41 2.18 -5.28
N ALA A 220 16.75 3.29 -5.95
CA ALA A 220 16.36 3.51 -7.34
C ALA A 220 16.87 2.37 -8.27
N ALA A 221 18.03 1.79 -7.97
CA ALA A 221 18.57 0.66 -8.74
C ALA A 221 17.71 -0.60 -8.59
N PHE A 222 17.21 -0.90 -7.38
CA PHE A 222 16.31 -2.02 -7.14
C PHE A 222 14.97 -1.83 -7.86
N VAL A 223 14.42 -0.62 -7.80
CA VAL A 223 13.16 -0.29 -8.51
C VAL A 223 13.32 -0.50 -10.00
N GLN A 224 14.42 0.00 -10.60
CA GLN A 224 14.71 -0.21 -12.03
C GLN A 224 14.88 -1.68 -12.39
N GLU A 225 15.53 -2.47 -11.53
CA GLU A 225 15.68 -3.92 -11.75
C GLU A 225 14.31 -4.61 -11.73
N ALA A 226 13.46 -4.34 -10.74
CA ALA A 226 12.10 -4.87 -10.65
C ALA A 226 11.28 -4.51 -11.88
N HIS A 227 11.26 -3.23 -12.27
CA HIS A 227 10.57 -2.75 -13.47
C HIS A 227 11.09 -3.42 -14.75
N SER A 228 12.41 -3.71 -14.85
CA SER A 228 12.97 -4.44 -16.00
C SER A 228 12.45 -5.88 -16.12
N CYS A 229 11.91 -6.42 -15.03
CA CYS A 229 11.25 -7.72 -14.97
C CYS A 229 9.71 -7.63 -15.04
N GLY A 230 9.16 -6.43 -15.29
CA GLY A 230 7.70 -6.19 -15.33
C GLY A 230 7.02 -6.25 -13.95
N LYS A 231 7.76 -6.02 -12.87
CA LYS A 231 7.25 -6.10 -11.50
C LYS A 231 7.25 -4.72 -10.85
N GLU A 232 6.18 -4.41 -10.12
CA GLU A 232 6.06 -3.17 -9.34
C GLU A 232 6.81 -3.26 -8.00
N VAL A 233 7.06 -2.10 -7.39
CA VAL A 233 7.66 -1.97 -6.06
C VAL A 233 6.80 -1.07 -5.18
N HIS A 234 6.33 -1.60 -4.06
CA HIS A 234 5.61 -0.88 -3.02
C HIS A 234 6.47 -0.79 -1.76
N ALA A 235 6.63 0.41 -1.20
CA ALA A 235 7.50 0.62 -0.03
C ALA A 235 6.70 0.68 1.28
N TRP A 236 7.15 -0.03 2.34
CA TRP A 236 6.51 -0.05 3.67
C TRP A 236 7.51 0.14 4.82
N THR A 237 7.16 0.63 6.00
CA THR A 237 6.04 1.52 6.29
C THR A 237 6.55 2.94 6.23
N VAL A 238 5.99 3.77 5.35
CA VAL A 238 6.52 5.09 5.02
C VAL A 238 5.65 6.18 5.66
N ASN A 239 6.10 6.74 6.79
CA ASN A 239 5.28 7.61 7.65
C ASN A 239 5.74 9.07 7.70
N TYR A 240 6.87 9.42 7.08
CA TYR A 240 7.41 10.78 7.16
C TYR A 240 7.47 11.44 5.78
N PRO A 241 7.13 12.75 5.67
CA PRO A 241 7.10 13.46 4.39
C PRO A 241 8.38 13.31 3.56
N GLY A 242 9.55 13.41 4.20
CA GLY A 242 10.83 13.27 3.49
C GLY A 242 11.10 11.86 2.98
N ASP A 243 10.58 10.82 3.66
CA ASP A 243 10.69 9.44 3.21
C ASP A 243 9.70 9.15 2.08
N ILE A 244 8.47 9.67 2.18
CA ILE A 244 7.46 9.60 1.11
C ILE A 244 8.03 10.21 -0.18
N GLN A 245 8.57 11.43 -0.08
CA GLN A 245 9.20 12.12 -1.19
C GLN A 245 10.37 11.34 -1.80
N ARG A 246 11.20 10.73 -0.96
CA ARG A 246 12.31 9.91 -1.40
C ARG A 246 11.82 8.67 -2.17
N MET A 247 10.77 7.99 -1.70
CA MET A 247 10.19 6.83 -2.38
C MET A 247 9.62 7.22 -3.75
N ILE A 248 8.89 8.33 -3.83
CA ILE A 248 8.41 8.90 -5.11
C ILE A 248 9.60 9.18 -6.06
N THR A 249 10.67 9.78 -5.54
CA THR A 249 11.88 10.08 -6.33
C THR A 249 12.59 8.82 -6.83
N TYR A 250 12.55 7.72 -6.07
CA TYR A 250 13.11 6.43 -6.47
C TYR A 250 12.25 5.70 -7.50
N GLY A 251 11.02 6.19 -7.74
CA GLY A 251 10.10 5.66 -8.74
C GLY A 251 9.37 4.41 -8.28
N VAL A 252 9.08 4.27 -6.97
CA VAL A 252 8.21 3.19 -6.50
C VAL A 252 6.79 3.38 -7.01
N ASP A 253 6.05 2.30 -7.20
CA ASP A 253 4.69 2.29 -7.73
C ASP A 253 3.64 2.58 -6.66
N GLY A 254 4.03 2.45 -5.37
CA GLY A 254 3.16 2.79 -4.26
C GLY A 254 3.87 2.80 -2.92
N ILE A 255 3.17 3.31 -1.91
CA ILE A 255 3.60 3.27 -0.51
C ILE A 255 2.51 2.68 0.38
N ILE A 256 2.96 2.04 1.45
CA ILE A 256 2.13 1.55 2.55
C ILE A 256 2.48 2.40 3.77
N THR A 257 1.48 3.05 4.36
CA THR A 257 1.66 4.06 5.42
C THR A 257 0.62 3.95 6.53
N ASP A 258 1.01 4.30 7.76
CA ASP A 258 0.08 4.42 8.90
C ASP A 258 -0.77 5.70 8.84
N ASP A 259 -0.37 6.68 7.99
CA ASP A 259 -1.05 7.97 7.84
C ASP A 259 -1.29 8.28 6.35
N PRO A 260 -2.34 7.69 5.75
CA PRO A 260 -2.65 7.90 4.34
C PRO A 260 -3.04 9.35 4.01
N ALA A 261 -3.64 10.08 4.94
CA ALA A 261 -3.97 11.49 4.73
C ALA A 261 -2.71 12.34 4.51
N LEU A 262 -1.68 12.14 5.35
CA LEU A 262 -0.37 12.77 5.17
C LEU A 262 0.29 12.36 3.85
N ALA A 263 0.18 11.09 3.47
CA ALA A 263 0.73 10.60 2.22
C ALA A 263 0.11 11.29 1.01
N HIS A 264 -1.20 11.43 0.99
CA HIS A 264 -1.92 12.18 -0.05
C HIS A 264 -1.53 13.66 -0.07
N GLU A 265 -1.38 14.32 1.09
CA GLU A 265 -0.95 15.71 1.17
C GLU A 265 0.42 15.92 0.53
N VAL A 266 1.40 15.07 0.86
CA VAL A 266 2.75 15.13 0.30
C VAL A 266 2.73 14.88 -1.20
N TYR A 267 2.02 13.82 -1.63
CA TYR A 267 1.94 13.43 -3.03
C TYR A 267 1.25 14.48 -3.90
N LEU A 268 0.09 15.02 -3.47
CA LEU A 268 -0.64 16.09 -4.17
C LEU A 268 0.09 17.42 -4.09
N GLY A 269 0.78 17.71 -3.00
CA GLY A 269 1.61 18.90 -2.81
C GLY A 269 2.77 18.94 -3.80
N GLU A 270 3.39 17.81 -4.11
CA GLU A 270 4.38 17.66 -5.17
C GLU A 270 3.80 17.96 -6.56
N GLY A 271 2.64 17.39 -6.88
CA GLY A 271 1.94 17.64 -8.14
C GLY A 271 1.65 19.13 -8.36
N ASN A 272 1.23 19.84 -7.32
CA ASN A 272 0.94 21.27 -7.38
C ASN A 272 2.21 22.15 -7.42
N ALA A 273 3.30 21.75 -6.76
CA ALA A 273 4.55 22.51 -6.75
C ALA A 273 5.27 22.45 -8.11
N GLN A 274 5.17 21.33 -8.82
CA GLN A 274 5.78 21.15 -10.13
C GLN A 274 4.88 21.65 -11.28
N SER A 275 3.57 21.68 -11.12
CA SER A 275 2.63 22.17 -12.15
C SER A 275 2.49 23.69 -12.20
N SER A 276 3.00 24.44 -11.22
CA SER A 276 2.81 25.87 -11.21
C SER A 276 3.94 26.63 -11.94
N PHE A 277 3.67 27.03 -13.19
CA PHE A 277 4.32 28.16 -13.85
C PHE A 277 4.44 29.38 -12.90
N GLY A 278 3.59 29.46 -11.87
CA GLY A 278 3.64 30.43 -10.78
C GLY A 278 4.83 30.29 -9.84
N SER A 279 5.43 29.11 -9.65
CA SER A 279 6.65 28.97 -8.85
C SER A 279 7.90 29.43 -9.60
N LEU A 280 7.96 29.22 -10.91
CA LEU A 280 9.03 29.76 -11.77
C LEU A 280 8.98 31.30 -11.84
N LEU A 281 7.79 31.89 -11.95
CA LEU A 281 7.63 33.35 -11.94
C LEU A 281 8.06 33.99 -10.61
N ARG A 282 7.84 33.34 -9.47
CA ARG A 282 8.31 33.84 -8.15
C ARG A 282 9.83 33.79 -8.01
N TYR A 283 10.51 32.91 -8.74
CA TYR A 283 11.98 32.82 -8.71
C TYR A 283 12.64 33.80 -9.64
N VAL A 284 11.96 34.22 -10.74
CA VAL A 284 12.50 35.14 -11.75
C VAL A 284 12.20 36.61 -11.42
N ILE A 285 11.22 36.90 -10.54
CA ILE A 285 10.81 38.29 -10.17
C ILE A 285 11.41 38.72 -8.80
N LYS A 286 12.27 37.91 -8.18
CA LYS A 286 13.14 38.35 -7.07
C LYS A 286 14.53 38.66 -7.60
#